data_c7a3d029b65c2f9edb22d8ab9c4d6b38
#
_entry.id   c7a3d029b65c2f9edb22d8ab9c4d6b38
#
_cell.length_a   1.000
_cell.length_b   1.000
_cell.length_c   1.000
_cell.angle_alpha   90.00
_cell.angle_beta   90.00
_cell.angle_gamma   90.00
#
_symmetry.space_group_name_H-M   'P 1'
#
loop_
_entity.id
_entity.type
_entity.pdbx_description
1 polymer ?
#
loop_
_entity_poly.entity_id
_entity_poly.type
_entity_poly.pdbx_seq_one_letter_code
_entity_poly.pdbx_strand_id
1 'polypeptide(L)'
;PAPAPTVSTSGLSTPTVATAKASDVVSAYLRALGSGDSATALSLAATAPTDTTLLTDAVLAKTTVGKLTDISVPDVAGQATSVTATYNLNGKPVTATFAVTNVGGQYRMAQVAAEVELAAMADVPLKLAGVRPTGDVVSVFPGVYPVTPVNKYYSIGTVNMAVSDTEDVTPDSRTVGLSSAGKSAIVKAANAKWKACLKSHSLRPSGCGFGVRSRSGVKLITSSIKWTKKSGAKWSSAKFKLVAPGLAEAKSAATVHFYARDARVSGRYWFKDVKLQGVSALIGSSKVSVTFY
;
A
#
# COMPACT_ATOMS: atom_id res chain seq x y z
N PRO A 1 51.73 2.79 -37.59
CA PRO A 1 50.39 2.75 -37.07
C PRO A 1 50.09 1.34 -36.56
N ALA A 2 49.86 1.25 -35.28
CA ALA A 2 49.47 -0.01 -34.60
C ALA A 2 48.01 -0.34 -34.90
N PRO A 3 47.65 -1.61 -35.09
CA PRO A 3 46.26 -2.01 -35.29
C PRO A 3 45.45 -1.86 -33.98
N ALA A 4 44.22 -1.37 -34.14
CA ALA A 4 43.27 -1.20 -33.03
C ALA A 4 42.84 -2.55 -32.46
N PRO A 5 42.59 -2.65 -31.15
CA PRO A 5 42.11 -3.90 -30.54
C PRO A 5 40.67 -4.18 -30.97
N THR A 6 40.43 -5.34 -31.58
CA THR A 6 39.11 -5.89 -31.85
C THR A 6 38.48 -6.32 -30.52
N VAL A 7 37.40 -5.65 -30.11
CA VAL A 7 36.55 -6.05 -28.97
C VAL A 7 35.70 -7.24 -29.44
N SER A 8 36.02 -8.42 -28.97
CA SER A 8 35.17 -9.59 -29.10
C SER A 8 33.99 -9.43 -28.15
N THR A 9 32.81 -9.11 -28.67
CA THR A 9 31.54 -9.24 -27.97
C THR A 9 31.25 -10.72 -27.79
N SER A 10 31.64 -11.28 -26.64
CA SER A 10 31.15 -12.58 -26.20
C SER A 10 29.66 -12.44 -25.92
N GLY A 11 28.82 -12.87 -26.86
CA GLY A 11 27.39 -13.00 -26.65
C GLY A 11 27.15 -13.93 -25.48
N LEU A 12 26.54 -13.44 -24.42
CA LEU A 12 25.95 -14.27 -23.38
C LEU A 12 24.84 -15.10 -24.04
N SER A 13 25.19 -16.31 -24.42
CA SER A 13 24.19 -17.33 -24.78
C SER A 13 23.49 -17.74 -23.50
N THR A 14 22.30 -17.20 -23.27
CA THR A 14 21.37 -17.78 -22.28
C THR A 14 21.19 -19.25 -22.59
N PRO A 15 21.41 -20.17 -21.64
CA PRO A 15 21.22 -21.61 -21.91
C PRO A 15 19.73 -21.83 -22.24
N THR A 16 19.47 -22.16 -23.50
CA THR A 16 18.15 -22.60 -23.96
C THR A 16 17.93 -24.00 -23.40
N VAL A 17 17.11 -24.12 -22.36
CA VAL A 17 16.69 -25.42 -21.83
C VAL A 17 15.81 -26.06 -22.89
N ALA A 18 16.35 -27.05 -23.60
CA ALA A 18 15.59 -27.85 -24.57
C ALA A 18 14.61 -28.75 -23.82
N THR A 19 13.31 -28.51 -23.95
CA THR A 19 12.24 -29.24 -23.26
C THR A 19 11.49 -30.10 -24.25
N ALA A 20 11.91 -31.37 -24.35
CA ALA A 20 11.33 -32.35 -25.27
C ALA A 20 9.93 -32.83 -24.82
N LYS A 21 9.61 -32.74 -23.52
CA LYS A 21 8.33 -33.15 -22.93
C LYS A 21 7.65 -31.99 -22.20
N ALA A 22 6.32 -32.06 -22.15
CA ALA A 22 5.50 -31.08 -21.38
C ALA A 22 5.83 -31.08 -19.89
N SER A 23 6.08 -32.24 -19.28
CA SER A 23 6.51 -32.37 -17.87
C SER A 23 7.86 -31.72 -17.58
N ASP A 24 8.79 -31.75 -18.55
CA ASP A 24 10.14 -31.21 -18.39
C ASP A 24 10.08 -29.66 -18.24
N VAL A 25 9.28 -28.98 -19.05
CA VAL A 25 9.16 -27.52 -18.99
C VAL A 25 8.52 -27.07 -17.66
N VAL A 26 7.48 -27.78 -17.20
CA VAL A 26 6.85 -27.46 -15.90
C VAL A 26 7.79 -27.75 -14.74
N SER A 27 8.55 -28.86 -14.80
CA SER A 27 9.56 -29.17 -13.79
C SER A 27 10.69 -28.14 -13.77
N ALA A 28 11.20 -27.71 -14.92
CA ALA A 28 12.23 -26.67 -15.04
C ALA A 28 11.71 -25.32 -14.48
N TYR A 29 10.48 -24.96 -14.83
CA TYR A 29 9.82 -23.74 -14.35
C TYR A 29 9.69 -23.71 -12.82
N LEU A 30 9.10 -24.75 -12.21
CA LEU A 30 8.92 -24.83 -10.77
C LEU A 30 10.24 -24.85 -10.00
N ARG A 31 11.27 -25.52 -10.55
CA ARG A 31 12.63 -25.51 -9.97
C ARG A 31 13.28 -24.14 -10.05
N ALA A 32 13.12 -23.42 -11.17
CA ALA A 32 13.60 -22.04 -11.31
C ALA A 32 12.97 -21.14 -10.25
N LEU A 33 11.66 -21.23 -10.04
CA LEU A 33 10.97 -20.48 -8.98
C LEU A 33 11.48 -20.90 -7.58
N GLY A 34 11.62 -22.19 -7.32
CA GLY A 34 12.14 -22.71 -6.05
C GLY A 34 13.57 -22.25 -5.73
N SER A 35 14.41 -22.04 -6.75
CA SER A 35 15.76 -21.49 -6.62
C SER A 35 15.81 -19.96 -6.61
N GLY A 36 14.70 -19.27 -6.95
CA GLY A 36 14.65 -17.82 -7.05
C GLY A 36 15.22 -17.25 -8.35
N ASP A 37 15.29 -18.06 -9.42
CA ASP A 37 15.80 -17.68 -10.75
C ASP A 37 14.65 -17.25 -11.65
N SER A 38 14.33 -15.96 -11.60
CA SER A 38 13.27 -15.36 -12.42
C SER A 38 13.60 -15.35 -13.91
N ALA A 39 14.88 -15.22 -14.26
CA ALA A 39 15.31 -15.16 -15.65
C ALA A 39 15.07 -16.50 -16.35
N THR A 40 15.45 -17.62 -15.72
CA THR A 40 15.15 -18.97 -16.23
C THR A 40 13.65 -19.20 -16.31
N ALA A 41 12.87 -18.84 -15.26
CA ALA A 41 11.42 -19.00 -15.28
C ALA A 41 10.76 -18.23 -16.44
N LEU A 42 11.17 -16.99 -16.70
CA LEU A 42 10.68 -16.17 -17.81
C LEU A 42 11.09 -16.72 -19.18
N SER A 43 12.29 -17.29 -19.30
CA SER A 43 12.79 -17.87 -20.57
C SER A 43 11.98 -19.07 -21.07
N LEU A 44 11.24 -19.73 -20.17
CA LEU A 44 10.38 -20.88 -20.49
C LEU A 44 9.01 -20.45 -21.02
N ALA A 45 8.67 -19.18 -21.03
CA ALA A 45 7.40 -18.66 -21.54
C ALA A 45 7.30 -18.83 -23.08
N ALA A 46 6.10 -19.17 -23.57
CA ALA A 46 5.79 -19.13 -25.00
C ALA A 46 5.63 -17.67 -25.46
N THR A 47 5.05 -16.82 -24.60
CA THR A 47 4.91 -15.38 -24.82
C THR A 47 5.39 -14.67 -23.56
N ALA A 48 6.26 -13.68 -23.73
CA ALA A 48 6.76 -12.88 -22.60
C ALA A 48 5.62 -12.08 -21.96
N PRO A 49 5.52 -12.03 -20.60
CA PRO A 49 4.58 -11.16 -19.92
C PRO A 49 4.83 -9.68 -20.25
N THR A 50 3.73 -8.90 -20.35
CA THR A 50 3.80 -7.46 -20.64
C THR A 50 4.36 -6.65 -19.47
N ASP A 51 4.03 -7.04 -18.24
CA ASP A 51 4.56 -6.42 -17.02
C ASP A 51 5.49 -7.40 -16.29
N THR A 52 6.76 -7.04 -16.18
CA THR A 52 7.79 -7.82 -15.47
C THR A 52 8.23 -7.16 -14.17
N THR A 53 7.58 -6.09 -13.72
CA THR A 53 7.98 -5.31 -12.55
C THR A 53 8.12 -6.16 -11.28
N LEU A 54 7.25 -7.16 -11.11
CA LEU A 54 7.26 -8.08 -9.97
C LEU A 54 7.90 -9.45 -10.31
N LEU A 55 8.27 -9.69 -11.56
CA LEU A 55 8.86 -10.97 -12.01
C LEU A 55 10.38 -10.93 -11.93
N THR A 56 10.93 -10.68 -10.74
CA THR A 56 12.36 -10.50 -10.51
C THR A 56 12.86 -11.35 -9.34
N ASP A 57 14.16 -11.71 -9.35
CA ASP A 57 14.82 -12.44 -8.27
C ASP A 57 14.67 -11.70 -6.92
N ALA A 58 14.74 -10.36 -6.94
CA ALA A 58 14.58 -9.53 -5.75
C ALA A 58 13.19 -9.65 -5.13
N VAL A 59 12.14 -9.85 -5.93
CA VAL A 59 10.78 -10.12 -5.47
C VAL A 59 10.66 -11.55 -4.98
N LEU A 60 11.16 -12.55 -5.75
CA LEU A 60 11.18 -13.96 -5.33
C LEU A 60 11.91 -14.14 -4.00
N ALA A 61 13.03 -13.44 -3.79
CA ALA A 61 13.77 -13.49 -2.52
C ALA A 61 12.97 -12.96 -1.33
N LYS A 62 12.07 -12.00 -1.54
CA LYS A 62 11.19 -11.42 -0.49
C LYS A 62 9.92 -12.22 -0.23
N THR A 63 9.57 -13.12 -1.14
CA THR A 63 8.53 -14.12 -0.92
C THR A 63 9.03 -15.28 -0.06
N THR A 64 9.94 -15.02 0.89
CA THR A 64 10.70 -16.00 1.69
C THR A 64 9.85 -17.02 2.44
N VAL A 65 8.58 -16.71 2.65
CA VAL A 65 7.60 -17.65 3.20
C VAL A 65 7.09 -18.60 2.11
N GLY A 66 7.51 -18.44 0.86
CA GLY A 66 6.92 -19.07 -0.30
C GLY A 66 7.90 -19.78 -1.23
N LYS A 67 9.05 -20.26 -0.73
CA LYS A 67 9.87 -21.15 -1.53
C LYS A 67 9.08 -22.41 -1.85
N LEU A 68 9.00 -22.71 -3.12
CA LEU A 68 8.43 -23.98 -3.58
C LEU A 68 9.40 -25.10 -3.17
N THR A 69 8.89 -26.11 -2.47
CA THR A 69 9.63 -27.32 -2.10
C THR A 69 8.85 -28.56 -2.49
N ASP A 70 9.48 -29.72 -2.40
CA ASP A 70 8.84 -31.02 -2.66
C ASP A 70 8.12 -31.09 -4.02
N ILE A 71 8.78 -30.52 -5.05
CA ILE A 71 8.23 -30.43 -6.40
C ILE A 71 8.18 -31.83 -7.03
N SER A 72 6.97 -32.26 -7.40
CA SER A 72 6.71 -33.52 -8.12
C SER A 72 5.88 -33.20 -9.34
N VAL A 73 6.44 -33.55 -10.52
CA VAL A 73 5.80 -33.38 -11.82
C VAL A 73 5.75 -34.74 -12.46
N PRO A 74 4.58 -35.39 -12.54
CA PRO A 74 4.43 -36.70 -13.22
C PRO A 74 4.80 -36.60 -14.69
N ASP A 75 5.38 -37.65 -15.21
CA ASP A 75 5.65 -37.74 -16.65
C ASP A 75 4.32 -37.84 -17.43
N VAL A 76 4.15 -37.00 -18.42
CA VAL A 76 2.94 -36.93 -19.24
C VAL A 76 3.32 -37.35 -20.66
N ALA A 77 2.68 -38.44 -21.14
CA ALA A 77 2.90 -38.95 -22.47
C ALA A 77 2.07 -38.22 -23.53
N GLY A 78 2.57 -38.15 -24.77
CA GLY A 78 1.85 -37.59 -25.89
C GLY A 78 1.88 -36.08 -26.00
N GLN A 79 0.95 -35.53 -26.79
CA GLN A 79 0.83 -34.09 -27.01
C GLN A 79 -0.04 -33.47 -25.91
N ALA A 80 0.56 -33.20 -24.75
CA ALA A 80 -0.15 -32.57 -23.65
C ALA A 80 -0.26 -31.04 -23.84
N THR A 81 -1.41 -30.47 -23.48
CA THR A 81 -1.66 -29.02 -23.44
C THR A 81 -1.63 -28.50 -22.01
N SER A 82 -1.58 -29.39 -21.02
CA SER A 82 -1.45 -29.05 -19.61
C SER A 82 -0.73 -30.15 -18.83
N VAL A 83 -0.12 -29.76 -17.71
CA VAL A 83 0.57 -30.69 -16.80
C VAL A 83 0.18 -30.32 -15.36
N THR A 84 -0.29 -31.32 -14.62
CA THR A 84 -0.58 -31.17 -13.19
C THR A 84 0.68 -31.51 -12.40
N ALA A 85 1.07 -30.63 -11.49
CA ALA A 85 2.18 -30.77 -10.58
C ALA A 85 1.73 -30.66 -9.13
N THR A 86 2.48 -31.27 -8.22
CA THR A 86 2.32 -31.07 -6.79
C THR A 86 3.60 -30.48 -6.19
N TYR A 87 3.45 -29.60 -5.23
CA TYR A 87 4.57 -28.98 -4.52
C TYR A 87 4.09 -28.39 -3.20
N ASN A 88 5.01 -28.07 -2.31
CA ASN A 88 4.69 -27.31 -1.10
C ASN A 88 4.90 -25.82 -1.35
N LEU A 89 3.88 -25.02 -1.01
CA LEU A 89 3.93 -23.57 -1.01
C LEU A 89 3.72 -23.08 0.44
N ASN A 90 4.74 -22.47 1.02
CA ASN A 90 4.69 -22.06 2.43
C ASN A 90 4.36 -23.21 3.40
N GLY A 91 4.94 -24.41 3.15
CA GLY A 91 4.71 -25.60 3.96
C GLY A 91 3.31 -26.24 3.79
N LYS A 92 2.52 -25.78 2.83
CA LYS A 92 1.22 -26.36 2.50
C LYS A 92 1.31 -27.07 1.16
N PRO A 93 0.79 -28.30 1.06
CA PRO A 93 0.74 -29.01 -0.22
C PRO A 93 -0.23 -28.30 -1.18
N VAL A 94 0.19 -28.13 -2.40
CA VAL A 94 -0.56 -27.53 -3.50
C VAL A 94 -0.56 -28.52 -4.67
N THR A 95 -1.69 -28.67 -5.33
CA THR A 95 -1.81 -29.32 -6.64
C THR A 95 -2.27 -28.26 -7.62
N ALA A 96 -1.47 -28.04 -8.67
CA ALA A 96 -1.73 -26.99 -9.65
C ALA A 96 -1.56 -27.54 -11.06
N THR A 97 -2.33 -27.01 -12.01
CA THR A 97 -2.27 -27.40 -13.42
C THR A 97 -1.72 -26.24 -14.23
N PHE A 98 -0.67 -26.50 -14.99
CA PHE A 98 0.03 -25.53 -15.79
C PHE A 98 -0.25 -25.78 -17.28
N ALA A 99 -0.71 -24.74 -17.97
CA ALA A 99 -0.90 -24.80 -19.42
C ALA A 99 0.45 -24.76 -20.14
N VAL A 100 0.61 -25.64 -21.12
CA VAL A 100 1.81 -25.75 -21.94
C VAL A 100 1.45 -25.76 -23.44
N THR A 101 2.36 -25.28 -24.25
CA THR A 101 2.20 -25.26 -25.72
C THR A 101 3.46 -25.76 -26.39
N ASN A 102 3.31 -26.41 -27.54
CA ASN A 102 4.45 -26.81 -28.35
C ASN A 102 4.76 -25.73 -29.39
N VAL A 103 5.96 -25.17 -29.33
CA VAL A 103 6.45 -24.17 -30.27
C VAL A 103 7.69 -24.70 -30.96
N GLY A 104 7.57 -25.00 -32.23
CA GLY A 104 8.71 -25.49 -33.04
C GLY A 104 9.33 -26.83 -32.55
N GLY A 105 8.52 -27.73 -31.99
CA GLY A 105 8.98 -29.03 -31.47
C GLY A 105 9.47 -28.98 -30.01
N GLN A 106 9.42 -27.81 -29.36
CA GLN A 106 9.77 -27.63 -27.95
C GLN A 106 8.55 -27.22 -27.15
N TYR A 107 8.38 -27.80 -25.96
CA TYR A 107 7.34 -27.35 -25.03
C TYR A 107 7.77 -26.08 -24.29
N ARG A 108 6.81 -25.17 -24.12
CA ARG A 108 6.93 -23.94 -23.37
C ARG A 108 5.71 -23.75 -22.45
N MET A 109 5.86 -23.00 -21.38
CA MET A 109 4.74 -22.57 -20.54
C MET A 109 3.86 -21.63 -21.37
N ALA A 110 2.57 -21.89 -21.46
CA ALA A 110 1.65 -20.99 -22.14
C ALA A 110 1.58 -19.64 -21.37
N GLN A 111 1.58 -19.71 -20.04
CA GLN A 111 1.70 -18.59 -19.12
C GLN A 111 2.71 -18.91 -18.02
N VAL A 112 3.54 -17.95 -17.65
CA VAL A 112 4.54 -18.07 -16.57
C VAL A 112 4.17 -17.26 -15.34
N ALA A 113 3.11 -16.45 -15.40
CA ALA A 113 2.68 -15.58 -14.32
C ALA A 113 1.15 -15.50 -14.30
N ALA A 114 0.59 -15.37 -13.12
CA ALA A 114 -0.81 -15.03 -12.91
C ALA A 114 -0.99 -13.52 -12.98
N GLU A 115 -2.12 -13.04 -13.47
CA GLU A 115 -2.53 -11.65 -13.32
C GLU A 115 -3.32 -11.48 -12.04
N VAL A 116 -2.98 -10.46 -11.26
CA VAL A 116 -3.61 -10.13 -9.97
C VAL A 116 -4.21 -8.75 -10.03
N GLU A 117 -5.51 -8.65 -9.80
CA GLU A 117 -6.24 -7.38 -9.71
C GLU A 117 -6.12 -6.78 -8.29
N LEU A 118 -5.07 -5.98 -8.05
CA LEU A 118 -4.81 -5.39 -6.74
C LEU A 118 -5.85 -4.36 -6.30
N ALA A 119 -6.48 -3.66 -7.25
CA ALA A 119 -7.54 -2.68 -6.96
C ALA A 119 -8.74 -3.34 -6.26
N ALA A 120 -9.03 -4.61 -6.56
CA ALA A 120 -10.09 -5.36 -5.89
C ALA A 120 -9.82 -5.61 -4.39
N MET A 121 -8.54 -5.62 -3.97
CA MET A 121 -8.16 -5.90 -2.59
C MET A 121 -8.43 -4.72 -1.65
N ALA A 122 -8.16 -3.48 -2.05
CA ALA A 122 -8.33 -2.31 -1.18
C ALA A 122 -8.38 -0.99 -1.95
N ASP A 123 -9.14 -0.02 -1.44
CA ASP A 123 -9.29 1.33 -2.01
C ASP A 123 -8.06 2.24 -1.78
N VAL A 124 -6.89 1.66 -1.61
CA VAL A 124 -5.62 2.39 -1.43
C VAL A 124 -4.48 1.70 -2.18
N PRO A 125 -3.51 2.45 -2.71
CA PRO A 125 -2.37 1.85 -3.38
C PRO A 125 -1.61 0.87 -2.49
N LEU A 126 -1.31 -0.31 -3.03
CA LEU A 126 -0.65 -1.41 -2.34
C LEU A 126 0.78 -1.63 -2.84
N LYS A 127 1.56 -2.33 -2.04
CA LYS A 127 2.86 -2.92 -2.37
C LYS A 127 2.75 -4.43 -2.23
N LEU A 128 3.31 -5.16 -3.18
CA LEU A 128 3.55 -6.59 -3.09
C LEU A 128 5.04 -6.83 -2.86
N ALA A 129 5.37 -7.63 -1.87
CA ALA A 129 6.77 -7.91 -1.48
C ALA A 129 7.62 -6.62 -1.35
N GLY A 130 7.00 -5.51 -0.91
CA GLY A 130 7.66 -4.20 -0.78
C GLY A 130 7.84 -3.40 -2.07
N VAL A 131 7.46 -3.93 -3.22
CA VAL A 131 7.47 -3.23 -4.52
C VAL A 131 6.12 -2.59 -4.77
N ARG A 132 6.10 -1.35 -5.22
CA ARG A 132 4.89 -0.65 -5.66
C ARG A 132 4.70 -0.92 -7.15
N PRO A 133 3.61 -1.60 -7.55
CA PRO A 133 3.27 -1.77 -8.96
C PRO A 133 2.90 -0.43 -9.62
N THR A 134 2.98 -0.39 -10.95
CA THR A 134 2.59 0.77 -11.75
C THR A 134 1.13 0.72 -12.18
N GLY A 135 0.52 -0.46 -12.21
CA GLY A 135 -0.87 -0.70 -12.61
C GLY A 135 -1.72 -1.30 -11.50
N ASP A 136 -3.01 -1.38 -11.76
CA ASP A 136 -4.01 -2.02 -10.88
C ASP A 136 -4.03 -3.55 -11.05
N VAL A 137 -3.64 -4.03 -12.23
CA VAL A 137 -3.41 -5.45 -12.55
C VAL A 137 -1.91 -5.66 -12.68
N VAL A 138 -1.40 -6.73 -12.07
CA VAL A 138 0.04 -7.03 -12.02
C VAL A 138 0.31 -8.48 -12.27
N SER A 139 1.39 -8.79 -12.99
CA SER A 139 1.83 -10.17 -13.20
C SER A 139 2.74 -10.63 -12.06
N VAL A 140 2.45 -11.81 -11.50
CA VAL A 140 3.23 -12.41 -10.40
C VAL A 140 3.46 -13.90 -10.65
N PHE A 141 4.60 -14.41 -10.22
CA PHE A 141 4.85 -15.86 -10.21
C PHE A 141 4.01 -16.57 -9.14
N PRO A 142 3.79 -17.90 -9.22
CA PRO A 142 3.36 -18.68 -8.06
C PRO A 142 4.25 -18.42 -6.84
N GLY A 143 3.62 -18.10 -5.71
CA GLY A 143 4.32 -17.68 -4.51
C GLY A 143 3.40 -17.11 -3.42
N VAL A 144 3.97 -16.71 -2.29
CA VAL A 144 3.25 -16.03 -1.21
C VAL A 144 3.82 -14.62 -1.03
N TYR A 145 2.98 -13.63 -1.24
CA TYR A 145 3.36 -12.23 -1.31
C TYR A 145 2.87 -11.45 -0.10
N PRO A 146 3.74 -10.87 0.73
CA PRO A 146 3.32 -9.92 1.75
C PRO A 146 2.76 -8.67 1.08
N VAL A 147 1.53 -8.30 1.46
CA VAL A 147 0.82 -7.13 0.94
C VAL A 147 0.77 -6.03 1.99
N THR A 148 1.14 -4.83 1.61
CA THR A 148 1.13 -3.67 2.52
C THR A 148 0.66 -2.41 1.78
N PRO A 149 -0.03 -1.46 2.46
CA PRO A 149 -0.31 -0.16 1.86
C PRO A 149 0.98 0.61 1.53
N VAL A 150 0.96 1.35 0.42
CA VAL A 150 2.06 2.27 0.04
C VAL A 150 2.23 3.35 1.11
N ASN A 151 1.13 3.91 1.58
CA ASN A 151 1.15 4.94 2.62
C ASN A 151 1.14 4.28 4.01
N LYS A 152 2.21 4.52 4.77
CA LYS A 152 2.42 3.97 6.13
C LYS A 152 1.32 4.33 7.15
N TYR A 153 0.47 5.31 6.84
CA TYR A 153 -0.61 5.73 7.73
C TYR A 153 -1.84 4.82 7.65
N TYR A 154 -1.91 3.95 6.62
CA TYR A 154 -2.97 2.96 6.47
C TYR A 154 -2.55 1.58 6.97
N SER A 155 -3.54 0.74 7.21
CA SER A 155 -3.40 -0.68 7.54
C SER A 155 -4.54 -1.45 6.87
N ILE A 156 -4.20 -2.62 6.31
CA ILE A 156 -5.15 -3.62 5.83
C ILE A 156 -5.06 -4.91 6.67
N GLY A 157 -4.40 -4.83 7.83
CA GLY A 157 -4.01 -6.00 8.61
C GLY A 157 -2.74 -6.66 8.06
N THR A 158 -2.43 -7.85 8.56
CA THR A 158 -1.37 -8.70 8.00
C THR A 158 -1.98 -9.52 6.87
N VAL A 159 -1.51 -9.29 5.66
CA VAL A 159 -1.99 -10.00 4.47
C VAL A 159 -0.81 -10.62 3.76
N ASN A 160 -0.90 -11.95 3.58
CA ASN A 160 -0.04 -12.71 2.70
C ASN A 160 -0.93 -13.30 1.61
N MET A 161 -0.79 -12.81 0.39
CA MET A 161 -1.52 -13.30 -0.77
C MET A 161 -0.80 -14.51 -1.34
N ALA A 162 -1.48 -15.63 -1.43
CA ALA A 162 -0.95 -16.85 -2.06
C ALA A 162 -1.45 -16.93 -3.50
N VAL A 163 -0.53 -17.21 -4.41
CA VAL A 163 -0.78 -17.51 -5.82
C VAL A 163 -0.24 -18.91 -6.08
N SER A 164 -1.12 -19.86 -6.37
CA SER A 164 -0.77 -21.27 -6.46
C SER A 164 -0.30 -21.71 -7.86
N ASP A 165 -0.72 -21.00 -8.90
CA ASP A 165 -0.46 -21.35 -10.30
C ASP A 165 -0.33 -20.10 -11.17
N THR A 166 -0.51 -20.24 -12.47
CA THR A 166 -0.47 -19.13 -13.42
C THR A 166 -1.86 -18.64 -13.84
N GLU A 167 -2.92 -19.09 -13.18
CA GLU A 167 -4.27 -18.59 -13.42
C GLU A 167 -4.48 -17.23 -12.74
N ASP A 168 -5.37 -16.43 -13.31
CA ASP A 168 -5.66 -15.07 -12.80
C ASP A 168 -6.30 -15.12 -11.43
N VAL A 169 -5.89 -14.18 -10.57
CA VAL A 169 -6.31 -14.11 -9.18
C VAL A 169 -7.04 -12.79 -8.88
N THR A 170 -8.28 -12.90 -8.44
CA THR A 170 -9.00 -11.78 -7.82
C THR A 170 -8.93 -11.94 -6.30
N PRO A 171 -8.11 -11.14 -5.60
CA PRO A 171 -7.93 -11.28 -4.16
C PRO A 171 -9.15 -10.79 -3.38
N ASP A 172 -9.36 -11.36 -2.19
CA ASP A 172 -10.41 -10.90 -1.27
C ASP A 172 -10.26 -9.43 -0.89
N SER A 173 -11.37 -8.69 -0.90
CA SER A 173 -11.42 -7.31 -0.46
C SER A 173 -11.04 -7.16 1.02
N ARG A 174 -10.28 -6.13 1.36
CA ARG A 174 -9.80 -5.83 2.71
C ARG A 174 -10.26 -4.45 3.18
N THR A 175 -10.72 -4.39 4.42
CA THR A 175 -11.07 -3.12 5.04
C THR A 175 -9.82 -2.32 5.34
N VAL A 176 -9.74 -1.12 4.78
CA VAL A 176 -8.67 -0.16 5.07
C VAL A 176 -8.95 0.55 6.39
N GLY A 177 -7.98 0.55 7.26
CA GLY A 177 -8.01 1.25 8.54
C GLY A 177 -6.80 2.15 8.74
N LEU A 178 -6.75 2.81 9.90
CA LEU A 178 -5.59 3.59 10.32
C LEU A 178 -4.56 2.70 11.00
N SER A 179 -3.31 2.76 10.55
CA SER A 179 -2.19 2.17 11.27
C SER A 179 -1.92 2.89 12.60
N SER A 180 -1.11 2.30 13.48
CA SER A 180 -0.60 2.98 14.67
C SER A 180 0.19 4.25 14.34
N ALA A 181 0.96 4.22 13.26
CA ALA A 181 1.68 5.40 12.73
C ALA A 181 0.71 6.48 12.25
N GLY A 182 -0.39 6.10 11.57
CA GLY A 182 -1.45 7.02 11.15
C GLY A 182 -2.13 7.70 12.33
N LYS A 183 -2.57 6.93 13.31
CA LYS A 183 -3.17 7.45 14.55
C LYS A 183 -2.23 8.41 15.28
N SER A 184 -0.95 8.04 15.44
CA SER A 184 0.05 8.88 16.09
C SER A 184 0.31 10.18 15.32
N ALA A 185 0.37 10.14 13.99
CA ALA A 185 0.54 11.32 13.14
C ALA A 185 -0.65 12.28 13.26
N ILE A 186 -1.88 11.76 13.26
CA ILE A 186 -3.09 12.56 13.45
C ILE A 186 -3.08 13.24 14.83
N VAL A 187 -2.79 12.50 15.90
CA VAL A 187 -2.72 13.04 17.27
C VAL A 187 -1.66 14.13 17.36
N LYS A 188 -0.48 13.93 16.79
CA LYS A 188 0.59 14.93 16.74
C LYS A 188 0.14 16.20 16.01
N ALA A 189 -0.47 16.06 14.84
CA ALA A 189 -0.99 17.16 14.05
C ALA A 189 -2.12 17.91 14.79
N ALA A 190 -3.06 17.18 15.43
CA ALA A 190 -4.14 17.76 16.22
C ALA A 190 -3.62 18.56 17.41
N ASN A 191 -2.65 18.05 18.16
CA ASN A 191 -2.01 18.77 19.26
C ASN A 191 -1.29 20.05 18.79
N ALA A 192 -0.56 19.98 17.67
CA ALA A 192 0.13 21.13 17.10
C ALA A 192 -0.86 22.21 16.65
N LYS A 193 -1.91 21.80 15.90
CA LYS A 193 -2.97 22.71 15.43
C LYS A 193 -3.73 23.32 16.61
N TRP A 194 -4.05 22.53 17.63
CA TRP A 194 -4.72 23.00 18.83
C TRP A 194 -3.93 24.09 19.54
N LYS A 195 -2.63 23.86 19.76
CA LYS A 195 -1.74 24.88 20.35
C LYS A 195 -1.70 26.16 19.52
N ALA A 196 -1.64 26.04 18.19
CA ALA A 196 -1.66 27.19 17.29
C ALA A 196 -3.00 27.95 17.37
N CYS A 197 -4.13 27.23 17.42
CA CYS A 197 -5.45 27.80 17.56
C CYS A 197 -5.60 28.63 18.86
N LEU A 198 -5.11 28.11 19.98
CA LEU A 198 -5.17 28.81 21.27
C LEU A 198 -4.26 30.05 21.32
N LYS A 199 -3.18 30.10 20.54
CA LYS A 199 -2.29 31.26 20.44
C LYS A 199 -2.80 32.36 19.50
N SER A 200 -3.87 32.11 18.77
CA SER A 200 -4.40 33.05 17.77
C SER A 200 -5.05 34.25 18.44
N HIS A 201 -4.80 35.46 17.89
CA HIS A 201 -5.49 36.69 18.23
C HIS A 201 -6.65 37.02 17.26
N SER A 202 -7.04 36.06 16.40
CA SER A 202 -8.18 36.22 15.49
C SER A 202 -9.49 35.87 16.20
N LEU A 203 -10.57 36.58 15.84
CA LEU A 203 -11.93 36.25 16.27
C LEU A 203 -12.39 34.89 15.70
N ARG A 204 -11.84 34.49 14.55
CA ARG A 204 -12.14 33.25 13.87
C ARG A 204 -10.84 32.64 13.34
N PRO A 205 -10.09 31.91 14.17
CA PRO A 205 -8.86 31.27 13.72
C PRO A 205 -9.16 30.21 12.67
N SER A 206 -8.47 30.26 11.53
CA SER A 206 -8.71 29.35 10.39
C SER A 206 -8.47 27.88 10.77
N GLY A 207 -9.45 27.02 10.44
CA GLY A 207 -9.40 25.57 10.70
C GLY A 207 -9.39 25.19 12.17
N CYS A 208 -9.85 26.07 13.06
CA CYS A 208 -9.90 25.83 14.50
C CYS A 208 -11.29 25.41 15.00
N GLY A 209 -12.30 25.43 14.14
CA GLY A 209 -13.67 25.03 14.48
C GLY A 209 -14.38 25.92 15.49
N PHE A 210 -13.72 26.92 16.00
CA PHE A 210 -14.31 27.89 16.92
C PHE A 210 -14.09 29.33 16.45
N GLY A 211 -14.97 30.19 16.90
CA GLY A 211 -14.89 31.61 16.61
C GLY A 211 -16.05 32.35 17.20
N VAL A 212 -15.90 33.66 17.29
CA VAL A 212 -16.96 34.60 17.72
C VAL A 212 -17.23 35.60 16.60
N ARG A 213 -18.48 36.03 16.50
CA ARG A 213 -18.85 37.17 15.65
C ARG A 213 -18.78 38.47 16.51
N SER A 214 -18.17 39.50 15.95
CA SER A 214 -18.29 40.82 16.54
C SER A 214 -19.74 41.28 16.50
N ARG A 215 -20.24 41.88 17.58
CA ARG A 215 -21.55 42.51 17.57
C ARG A 215 -21.42 43.90 16.95
N SER A 216 -22.50 44.36 16.30
CA SER A 216 -22.60 45.75 15.85
C SER A 216 -22.32 46.71 17.04
N GLY A 217 -21.55 47.75 16.79
CA GLY A 217 -21.18 48.72 17.83
C GLY A 217 -20.04 48.34 18.77
N VAL A 218 -19.53 47.09 18.73
CA VAL A 218 -18.41 46.63 19.55
C VAL A 218 -17.11 46.68 18.75
N LYS A 219 -16.10 47.38 19.25
CA LYS A 219 -14.74 47.40 18.71
C LYS A 219 -13.80 46.70 19.69
N LEU A 220 -13.26 45.56 19.32
CA LEU A 220 -12.34 44.77 20.16
C LEU A 220 -10.89 45.17 19.91
N ILE A 221 -10.08 45.16 20.96
CA ILE A 221 -8.61 45.26 20.85
C ILE A 221 -8.07 43.90 20.40
N THR A 222 -7.65 43.76 19.14
CA THR A 222 -7.18 42.49 18.55
C THR A 222 -6.09 41.83 19.38
N SER A 223 -5.10 42.59 19.86
CA SER A 223 -4.00 42.04 20.67
C SER A 223 -4.45 41.49 22.03
N SER A 224 -5.65 41.88 22.50
CA SER A 224 -6.25 41.39 23.75
C SER A 224 -7.02 40.09 23.59
N ILE A 225 -7.25 39.64 22.34
CA ILE A 225 -7.96 38.40 22.08
C ILE A 225 -7.15 37.22 22.62
N LYS A 226 -7.78 36.44 23.46
CA LYS A 226 -7.22 35.22 24.05
C LYS A 226 -8.20 34.07 23.92
N TRP A 227 -7.67 32.94 23.53
CA TRP A 227 -8.37 31.66 23.49
C TRP A 227 -7.74 30.74 24.52
N THR A 228 -8.51 30.23 25.45
CA THR A 228 -8.02 29.30 26.47
C THR A 228 -8.84 28.03 26.48
N LYS A 229 -8.19 26.91 26.76
CA LYS A 229 -8.89 25.64 26.94
C LYS A 229 -9.66 25.68 28.24
N LYS A 230 -10.98 25.40 28.20
CA LYS A 230 -11.82 25.22 29.37
C LYS A 230 -11.96 23.74 29.73
N SER A 231 -12.24 22.86 28.75
CA SER A 231 -12.40 21.44 28.99
C SER A 231 -12.11 20.62 27.71
N GLY A 232 -11.99 19.31 27.85
CA GLY A 232 -11.83 18.37 26.72
C GLY A 232 -10.46 18.45 26.03
N ALA A 233 -10.44 18.19 24.70
CA ALA A 233 -9.24 18.21 23.85
C ALA A 233 -8.14 17.23 24.28
N LYS A 234 -8.52 15.98 24.60
CA LYS A 234 -7.58 14.87 24.76
C LYS A 234 -7.53 14.06 23.45
N TRP A 235 -6.78 14.57 22.48
CA TRP A 235 -6.71 13.96 21.13
C TRP A 235 -6.07 12.56 21.15
N SER A 236 -5.21 12.25 22.13
CA SER A 236 -4.60 10.94 22.32
C SER A 236 -5.60 9.82 22.62
N SER A 237 -6.73 10.15 23.22
CA SER A 237 -7.81 9.22 23.52
C SER A 237 -8.94 9.25 22.47
N ALA A 238 -8.85 10.11 21.47
CA ALA A 238 -9.86 10.22 20.43
C ALA A 238 -9.84 8.98 19.52
N LYS A 239 -11.01 8.41 19.28
CA LYS A 239 -11.19 7.23 18.40
C LYS A 239 -11.32 7.68 16.96
N PHE A 240 -10.19 7.84 16.29
CA PHE A 240 -10.17 8.17 14.86
C PHE A 240 -10.62 6.98 14.02
N LYS A 241 -11.54 7.23 13.09
CA LYS A 241 -11.99 6.28 12.08
C LYS A 241 -11.74 6.86 10.70
N LEU A 242 -11.31 6.02 9.77
CA LEU A 242 -11.27 6.38 8.36
C LEU A 242 -12.71 6.42 7.85
N VAL A 243 -13.13 7.54 7.28
CA VAL A 243 -14.50 7.74 6.74
C VAL A 243 -14.50 7.74 5.22
N ALA A 244 -13.34 8.01 4.61
CA ALA A 244 -13.06 7.86 3.18
C ALA A 244 -11.54 7.72 2.99
N PRO A 245 -11.06 7.26 1.80
CA PRO A 245 -9.65 7.33 1.46
C PRO A 245 -9.11 8.75 1.67
N GLY A 246 -8.07 8.88 2.48
CA GLY A 246 -7.48 10.19 2.81
C GLY A 246 -8.15 10.97 3.91
N LEU A 247 -9.31 10.57 4.43
CA LEU A 247 -10.06 11.33 5.43
C LEU A 247 -10.35 10.49 6.68
N ALA A 248 -9.85 10.94 7.82
CA ALA A 248 -10.18 10.32 9.11
C ALA A 248 -10.86 11.34 10.04
N GLU A 249 -11.83 10.87 10.82
CA GLU A 249 -12.57 11.70 11.74
C GLU A 249 -12.64 11.09 13.15
N ALA A 250 -12.75 11.97 14.14
CA ALA A 250 -13.10 11.56 15.49
C ALA A 250 -14.05 12.60 16.13
N LYS A 251 -15.09 12.11 16.78
CA LYS A 251 -15.91 12.93 17.68
C LYS A 251 -15.13 13.13 18.97
N SER A 252 -14.87 14.38 19.35
CA SER A 252 -14.19 14.73 20.59
C SER A 252 -14.64 16.12 21.03
N ALA A 253 -15.46 16.16 22.05
CA ALA A 253 -15.94 17.42 22.58
C ALA A 253 -14.82 18.19 23.28
N ALA A 254 -14.70 19.47 22.98
CA ALA A 254 -13.83 20.40 23.67
C ALA A 254 -14.55 21.73 23.86
N THR A 255 -14.22 22.46 24.93
CA THR A 255 -14.72 23.81 25.15
C THR A 255 -13.54 24.76 25.26
N VAL A 256 -13.60 25.84 24.50
CA VAL A 256 -12.66 26.95 24.58
C VAL A 256 -13.34 28.16 25.13
N HIS A 257 -12.61 28.93 25.90
CA HIS A 257 -13.04 30.22 26.46
C HIS A 257 -12.41 31.33 25.65
N PHE A 258 -13.24 32.22 25.12
CA PHE A 258 -12.87 33.44 24.43
C PHE A 258 -12.85 34.62 25.43
N TYR A 259 -11.84 35.46 25.30
CA TYR A 259 -11.70 36.69 26.05
C TYR A 259 -11.13 37.79 25.15
N ALA A 260 -11.69 39.01 25.26
CA ALA A 260 -11.15 40.20 24.59
C ALA A 260 -11.57 41.48 25.32
N ARG A 261 -10.77 42.57 25.20
CA ARG A 261 -11.07 43.90 25.73
C ARG A 261 -11.83 44.74 24.71
N ASP A 262 -12.78 45.54 25.17
CA ASP A 262 -13.45 46.56 24.36
C ASP A 262 -12.51 47.74 24.13
N ALA A 263 -12.42 48.23 22.89
CA ALA A 263 -11.58 49.38 22.53
C ALA A 263 -12.26 50.73 22.85
N ARG A 264 -13.59 50.73 23.02
CA ARG A 264 -14.38 51.94 23.21
C ARG A 264 -14.69 52.23 24.70
N VAL A 265 -14.72 51.17 25.52
CA VAL A 265 -15.09 51.27 26.93
C VAL A 265 -13.97 50.67 27.78
N SER A 266 -13.27 51.55 28.50
CA SER A 266 -12.22 51.14 29.45
C SER A 266 -12.78 50.20 30.52
N GLY A 267 -12.02 49.13 30.81
CA GLY A 267 -12.42 48.11 31.79
C GLY A 267 -13.50 47.13 31.34
N ARG A 268 -14.05 47.28 30.11
CA ARG A 268 -15.05 46.35 29.60
C ARG A 268 -14.41 45.18 28.92
N TYR A 269 -14.90 43.97 29.23
CA TYR A 269 -14.41 42.71 28.70
C TYR A 269 -15.55 41.92 28.07
N TRP A 270 -15.20 41.14 27.00
CA TRP A 270 -16.10 40.22 26.34
C TRP A 270 -15.58 38.81 26.51
N PHE A 271 -16.45 37.88 26.83
CA PHE A 271 -16.11 36.48 26.99
C PHE A 271 -17.24 35.60 26.49
N LYS A 272 -16.87 34.41 25.99
CA LYS A 272 -17.81 33.40 25.48
C LYS A 272 -17.16 32.03 25.52
N ASP A 273 -17.95 31.05 25.93
CA ASP A 273 -17.58 29.64 25.75
C ASP A 273 -18.03 29.16 24.39
N VAL A 274 -17.15 28.48 23.67
CA VAL A 274 -17.43 27.89 22.37
C VAL A 274 -17.12 26.38 22.45
N LYS A 275 -18.08 25.56 22.06
CA LYS A 275 -17.95 24.09 22.03
C LYS A 275 -17.49 23.63 20.66
N LEU A 276 -16.58 22.66 20.63
CA LEU A 276 -16.15 21.89 19.48
C LEU A 276 -16.77 20.51 19.55
N GLN A 277 -17.09 19.94 18.40
CA GLN A 277 -17.74 18.62 18.30
C GLN A 277 -16.77 17.52 17.86
N GLY A 278 -15.73 17.88 17.10
CA GLY A 278 -14.84 16.89 16.54
C GLY A 278 -13.60 17.44 15.86
N VAL A 279 -12.91 16.51 15.24
CA VAL A 279 -11.70 16.75 14.48
C VAL A 279 -11.70 15.91 13.22
N SER A 280 -11.36 16.53 12.10
CA SER A 280 -11.20 15.92 10.80
C SER A 280 -9.72 15.99 10.41
N ALA A 281 -9.16 14.90 9.88
CA ALA A 281 -7.78 14.77 9.47
C ALA A 281 -7.67 14.35 8.02
N LEU A 282 -7.01 15.14 7.19
CA LEU A 282 -6.63 14.79 5.84
C LEU A 282 -5.26 14.10 5.86
N ILE A 283 -5.22 12.90 5.30
CA ILE A 283 -4.05 12.02 5.28
C ILE A 283 -3.45 12.06 3.87
N GLY A 284 -2.41 12.85 3.69
CA GLY A 284 -1.62 12.85 2.45
C GLY A 284 -0.56 11.76 2.45
N SER A 285 0.22 11.69 1.38
CA SER A 285 1.30 10.69 1.21
C SER A 285 2.40 10.82 2.26
N SER A 286 2.71 12.05 2.68
CA SER A 286 3.81 12.33 3.63
C SER A 286 3.39 13.20 4.82
N LYS A 287 2.22 13.84 4.77
CA LYS A 287 1.78 14.81 5.77
C LYS A 287 0.31 14.60 6.13
N VAL A 288 0.02 14.79 7.42
CA VAL A 288 -1.33 14.84 7.96
C VAL A 288 -1.66 16.29 8.31
N SER A 289 -2.80 16.79 7.85
CA SER A 289 -3.36 18.08 8.25
C SER A 289 -4.67 17.89 9.01
N VAL A 290 -4.99 18.81 9.92
CA VAL A 290 -6.13 18.67 10.82
C VAL A 290 -6.95 19.95 10.84
N THR A 291 -8.27 19.77 10.89
CA THR A 291 -9.27 20.83 11.07
C THR A 291 -10.22 20.42 12.19
N PHE A 292 -10.57 21.37 13.07
CA PHE A 292 -11.58 21.17 14.11
C PHE A 292 -12.93 21.71 13.63
N TYR A 293 -14.03 21.13 14.12
CA TYR A 293 -15.40 21.54 13.81
C TYR A 293 -16.34 21.46 15.01
#